data_7259ed7c7b3392285f3f6c999610b2f7
#
_entry.id   7259ed7c7b3392285f3f6c999610b2f7
#
_cell.length_a   1.000
_cell.length_b   1.000
_cell.length_c   1.000
_cell.angle_alpha   90.00
_cell.angle_beta   90.00
_cell.angle_gamma   90.00
#
_symmetry.space_group_name_H-M   'P 1'
#
loop_
_entity.id
_entity.type
_entity.pdbx_description
1 polymer ?
#
loop_
_entity_poly.entity_id
_entity_poly.type
_entity_poly.pdbx_seq_one_letter_code
_entity_poly.pdbx_strand_id
1 'polypeptide(L)'
;MDMPHNLSESEQRLIARARQEMVVDFRTDDAYGPNEAEQWSEDRRVRAGVIAALVSGADSPSRFTLCGVRISGDLDLANARLQTSLLFEHCVFDGELLLAEATTRSIRLRGCYLSHMNAARITLDGELEVAGCRLDKLSLYGARTGDVEISGSTFTSPNVAVQGDLAAIDGAFYCHDAVLDGQLRLPGAHVKGYVELDGSTIRGGVLARNLDVDNGMYCGFGKRAVCTIERDFDLRGARIRRELRLDDTRLTVLDLRQAQVDSLCDDPAHWPRETRLDGLRYEDLAPRLPAPARLDWLSRGRNYYRPQPLEQLAAHYRRIGHDEDARRVLLHKQRERRRTLAPPGRTWGLIQDLLVGYGYRPWLAGLWLLVLLAAGTVCFAAMPPTAARDDPPPFSALAYTLDLLLPVVNLGQETAWSPYGPGQTVAYGLIVAGWILATAVIAGITRQLVRP
;
A
#
# COMPACT_ATOMS: atom_id res chain seq x y z
N MET A 1 -43.68 17.30 -7.09
CA MET A 1 -43.74 17.19 -8.58
C MET A 1 -45.15 16.82 -8.97
N ASP A 2 -45.76 17.51 -9.92
CA ASP A 2 -47.11 17.16 -10.40
C ASP A 2 -47.02 15.95 -11.33
N MET A 3 -48.06 15.09 -11.26
CA MET A 3 -48.15 13.90 -12.10
C MET A 3 -48.33 14.32 -13.56
N PRO A 4 -47.57 13.77 -14.54
CA PRO A 4 -47.76 14.11 -15.95
C PRO A 4 -49.18 13.80 -16.45
N HIS A 5 -49.70 14.67 -17.34
CA HIS A 5 -50.96 14.43 -18.02
C HIS A 5 -50.81 13.32 -19.08
N ASN A 6 -51.87 12.65 -19.46
CA ASN A 6 -51.94 11.57 -20.46
C ASN A 6 -51.00 10.40 -20.12
N LEU A 7 -51.35 9.64 -19.09
CA LEU A 7 -50.63 8.44 -18.68
C LEU A 7 -50.83 7.29 -19.69
N SER A 8 -49.73 6.61 -20.06
CA SER A 8 -49.84 5.37 -20.82
C SER A 8 -50.42 4.24 -19.99
N GLU A 9 -50.80 3.14 -20.62
CA GLU A 9 -51.30 1.95 -19.92
C GLU A 9 -50.26 1.38 -18.96
N SER A 10 -49.01 1.34 -19.37
CA SER A 10 -47.88 0.93 -18.53
C SER A 10 -47.72 1.84 -17.31
N GLU A 11 -47.84 3.14 -17.49
CA GLU A 11 -47.73 4.11 -16.39
C GLU A 11 -48.89 4.02 -15.42
N GLN A 12 -50.10 3.79 -15.91
CA GLN A 12 -51.27 3.52 -15.06
C GLN A 12 -51.11 2.23 -14.24
N ARG A 13 -50.63 1.16 -14.89
CA ARG A 13 -50.30 -0.10 -14.23
C ARG A 13 -49.20 0.08 -13.19
N LEU A 14 -48.15 0.86 -13.50
CA LEU A 14 -47.09 1.21 -12.57
C LEU A 14 -47.65 1.88 -11.31
N ILE A 15 -48.44 2.94 -11.46
CA ILE A 15 -48.99 3.71 -10.36
C ILE A 15 -49.89 2.84 -9.47
N ALA A 16 -50.78 2.06 -10.09
CA ALA A 16 -51.71 1.22 -9.37
C ALA A 16 -51.01 0.17 -8.50
N ARG A 17 -49.97 -0.50 -9.05
CA ARG A 17 -49.23 -1.52 -8.33
C ARG A 17 -48.28 -0.94 -7.30
N ALA A 18 -47.56 0.14 -7.63
CA ALA A 18 -46.62 0.77 -6.73
C ALA A 18 -47.29 1.32 -5.46
N ARG A 19 -48.51 1.86 -5.56
CA ARG A 19 -49.32 2.30 -4.39
C ARG A 19 -49.69 1.15 -3.45
N GLN A 20 -49.73 -0.07 -3.96
CA GLN A 20 -49.97 -1.29 -3.17
C GLN A 20 -48.68 -1.93 -2.67
N GLU A 21 -47.54 -1.26 -2.82
CA GLU A 21 -46.18 -1.76 -2.49
C GLU A 21 -45.84 -3.07 -3.22
N MET A 22 -46.48 -3.33 -4.36
CA MET A 22 -46.23 -4.52 -5.16
C MET A 22 -45.07 -4.29 -6.13
N VAL A 23 -44.34 -5.36 -6.43
CA VAL A 23 -43.34 -5.36 -7.50
C VAL A 23 -44.01 -5.10 -8.84
N VAL A 24 -43.54 -4.09 -9.55
CA VAL A 24 -44.02 -3.81 -10.90
C VAL A 24 -43.04 -4.46 -11.89
N ASP A 25 -43.43 -5.61 -12.39
CA ASP A 25 -42.61 -6.44 -13.26
C ASP A 25 -43.13 -6.43 -14.69
N PHE A 26 -42.29 -6.01 -15.63
CA PHE A 26 -42.52 -6.01 -17.05
C PHE A 26 -41.59 -6.98 -17.79
N ARG A 27 -40.86 -7.82 -17.06
CA ARG A 27 -39.93 -8.78 -17.66
C ARG A 27 -40.73 -9.82 -18.45
N THR A 28 -40.16 -10.19 -19.58
CA THR A 28 -40.57 -11.30 -20.45
C THR A 28 -39.34 -12.23 -20.58
N ASP A 29 -39.44 -13.25 -21.40
CA ASP A 29 -38.29 -14.16 -21.66
C ASP A 29 -37.20 -13.54 -22.56
N ASP A 30 -37.34 -12.25 -22.92
CA ASP A 30 -36.40 -11.53 -23.76
C ASP A 30 -35.12 -11.12 -23.00
N ALA A 31 -34.05 -10.90 -23.73
CA ALA A 31 -32.80 -10.36 -23.19
C ALA A 31 -32.97 -8.91 -22.69
N TYR A 32 -32.10 -8.50 -21.75
CA TYR A 32 -32.18 -7.22 -21.05
C TYR A 32 -30.96 -6.35 -21.30
N GLY A 33 -30.73 -5.92 -22.55
CA GLY A 33 -29.67 -5.00 -22.91
C GLY A 33 -30.19 -3.74 -23.57
N PRO A 34 -29.35 -2.70 -23.78
CA PRO A 34 -29.78 -1.47 -24.45
C PRO A 34 -30.24 -1.71 -25.89
N ASN A 35 -29.58 -2.61 -26.63
CA ASN A 35 -29.97 -2.94 -28.02
C ASN A 35 -31.32 -3.67 -28.08
N GLU A 36 -31.55 -4.57 -27.12
CA GLU A 36 -32.83 -5.29 -26.99
C GLU A 36 -33.95 -4.35 -26.53
N ALA A 37 -33.62 -3.40 -25.63
CA ALA A 37 -34.58 -2.40 -25.15
C ALA A 37 -35.07 -1.43 -26.23
N GLU A 38 -34.33 -1.24 -27.32
CA GLU A 38 -34.79 -0.47 -28.47
C GLU A 38 -35.98 -1.15 -29.19
N GLN A 39 -36.05 -2.47 -29.09
CA GLN A 39 -37.09 -3.29 -29.70
C GLN A 39 -38.27 -3.56 -28.76
N TRP A 40 -38.17 -3.14 -27.48
CA TRP A 40 -39.26 -3.33 -26.55
C TRP A 40 -40.48 -2.51 -26.95
N SER A 41 -41.64 -3.11 -26.83
CA SER A 41 -42.92 -2.48 -27.15
C SER A 41 -43.20 -1.27 -26.23
N GLU A 42 -44.10 -0.39 -26.65
CA GLU A 42 -44.44 0.84 -25.89
C GLU A 42 -45.03 0.54 -24.50
N ASP A 43 -45.57 -0.67 -24.29
CA ASP A 43 -46.05 -1.13 -23.00
C ASP A 43 -44.97 -1.43 -21.96
N ARG A 44 -43.67 -1.40 -22.39
CA ARG A 44 -42.51 -1.47 -21.50
C ARG A 44 -41.75 -0.14 -21.37
N ARG A 45 -42.36 0.97 -21.78
CA ARG A 45 -41.79 2.31 -21.64
C ARG A 45 -42.51 3.11 -20.56
N VAL A 46 -41.71 3.79 -19.72
CA VAL A 46 -42.20 4.62 -18.62
C VAL A 46 -41.41 5.93 -18.61
N ARG A 47 -42.10 7.05 -18.51
CA ARG A 47 -41.42 8.35 -18.37
C ARG A 47 -40.82 8.50 -16.98
N ALA A 48 -39.59 8.98 -16.90
CA ALA A 48 -38.89 9.26 -15.66
C ALA A 48 -39.69 10.21 -14.74
N GLY A 49 -40.38 11.21 -15.32
CA GLY A 49 -41.21 12.15 -14.56
C GLY A 49 -42.41 11.50 -13.84
N VAL A 50 -42.92 10.38 -14.34
CA VAL A 50 -43.98 9.61 -13.65
C VAL A 50 -43.42 8.92 -12.41
N ILE A 51 -42.23 8.32 -12.56
CA ILE A 51 -41.55 7.69 -11.43
C ILE A 51 -41.22 8.74 -10.38
N ALA A 52 -40.63 9.87 -10.78
CA ALA A 52 -40.27 10.96 -9.88
C ALA A 52 -41.45 11.49 -9.10
N ALA A 53 -42.59 11.75 -9.76
CA ALA A 53 -43.82 12.21 -9.13
C ALA A 53 -44.37 11.17 -8.13
N LEU A 54 -44.29 9.87 -8.46
CA LEU A 54 -44.78 8.79 -7.62
C LEU A 54 -43.99 8.62 -6.34
N VAL A 55 -42.61 8.66 -6.43
CA VAL A 55 -41.76 8.43 -5.27
C VAL A 55 -41.54 9.68 -4.40
N SER A 56 -41.82 10.88 -4.96
CA SER A 56 -41.71 12.15 -4.22
C SER A 56 -43.08 12.66 -3.68
N GLY A 57 -44.19 12.00 -4.02
CA GLY A 57 -45.54 12.39 -3.59
C GLY A 57 -45.81 12.10 -2.11
N ALA A 58 -46.85 12.71 -1.56
CA ALA A 58 -47.25 12.50 -0.17
C ALA A 58 -47.67 11.04 0.12
N ASP A 59 -48.25 10.36 -0.88
CA ASP A 59 -48.64 8.96 -0.80
C ASP A 59 -47.55 8.03 -1.41
N SER A 60 -46.27 8.40 -1.30
CA SER A 60 -45.19 7.58 -1.84
C SER A 60 -45.08 6.23 -1.12
N PRO A 61 -44.84 5.12 -1.86
CA PRO A 61 -44.70 3.81 -1.25
C PRO A 61 -43.41 3.74 -0.40
N SER A 62 -43.41 2.93 0.67
CA SER A 62 -42.18 2.71 1.46
C SER A 62 -41.11 1.96 0.67
N ARG A 63 -41.52 1.15 -0.31
CA ARG A 63 -40.68 0.44 -1.26
C ARG A 63 -41.21 0.60 -2.68
N PHE A 64 -40.33 0.98 -3.58
CA PHE A 64 -40.62 1.04 -5.01
C PHE A 64 -39.72 0.05 -5.74
N THR A 65 -40.33 -0.93 -6.39
CA THR A 65 -39.60 -1.96 -7.16
C THR A 65 -40.09 -1.98 -8.59
N LEU A 66 -39.18 -1.78 -9.54
CA LEU A 66 -39.50 -1.71 -10.97
C LEU A 66 -38.55 -2.60 -11.76
N CYS A 67 -39.06 -3.52 -12.57
CA CYS A 67 -38.29 -4.50 -13.31
C CYS A 67 -38.60 -4.48 -14.80
N GLY A 68 -37.57 -4.55 -15.65
CA GLY A 68 -37.68 -4.82 -17.08
C GLY A 68 -38.31 -3.71 -17.92
N VAL A 69 -38.07 -2.43 -17.62
CA VAL A 69 -38.62 -1.30 -18.37
C VAL A 69 -37.52 -0.40 -18.95
N ARG A 70 -37.89 0.31 -20.01
CA ARG A 70 -37.14 1.44 -20.54
C ARG A 70 -37.70 2.73 -19.92
N ILE A 71 -36.82 3.46 -19.22
CA ILE A 71 -37.17 4.72 -18.54
C ILE A 71 -36.72 5.87 -19.45
N SER A 72 -37.67 6.61 -19.98
CA SER A 72 -37.43 7.70 -20.91
C SER A 72 -37.27 9.04 -20.20
N GLY A 73 -36.19 9.75 -20.55
CA GLY A 73 -35.79 11.02 -19.95
C GLY A 73 -34.98 10.86 -18.67
N ASP A 74 -34.54 11.98 -18.10
CA ASP A 74 -33.77 12.01 -16.87
C ASP A 74 -34.67 11.73 -15.65
N LEU A 75 -34.27 10.79 -14.80
CA LEU A 75 -34.91 10.58 -13.52
C LEU A 75 -34.29 11.54 -12.50
N ASP A 76 -34.91 12.72 -12.40
CA ASP A 76 -34.45 13.77 -11.50
C ASP A 76 -35.13 13.69 -10.13
N LEU A 77 -34.33 13.31 -9.15
CA LEU A 77 -34.68 13.24 -7.73
C LEU A 77 -33.72 14.08 -6.90
N ALA A 78 -32.99 15.02 -7.54
CA ALA A 78 -32.06 15.90 -6.85
C ALA A 78 -32.77 16.72 -5.77
N ASN A 79 -32.12 16.86 -4.63
CA ASN A 79 -32.64 17.54 -3.42
C ASN A 79 -33.91 16.91 -2.83
N ALA A 80 -34.39 15.78 -3.35
CA ALA A 80 -35.61 15.14 -2.85
C ALA A 80 -35.37 14.47 -1.48
N ARG A 81 -36.41 14.52 -0.64
CA ARG A 81 -36.45 13.78 0.62
C ARG A 81 -37.45 12.63 0.46
N LEU A 82 -36.93 11.47 0.16
CA LEU A 82 -37.72 10.28 -0.11
C LEU A 82 -37.76 9.38 1.13
N GLN A 83 -38.92 8.90 1.49
CA GLN A 83 -39.06 7.82 2.48
C GLN A 83 -39.02 6.42 1.83
N THR A 84 -38.95 6.39 0.52
CA THR A 84 -39.03 5.22 -0.36
C THR A 84 -37.66 4.59 -0.54
N SER A 85 -37.54 3.28 -0.38
CA SER A 85 -36.39 2.52 -0.91
C SER A 85 -36.64 2.23 -2.38
N LEU A 86 -35.62 2.51 -3.23
CA LEU A 86 -35.72 2.35 -4.68
C LEU A 86 -34.99 1.08 -5.12
N LEU A 87 -35.65 0.21 -5.87
CA LEU A 87 -35.05 -0.96 -6.51
C LEU A 87 -35.46 -0.98 -8.00
N PHE A 88 -34.41 -0.97 -8.86
CA PHE A 88 -34.55 -1.14 -10.30
C PHE A 88 -33.79 -2.41 -10.72
N GLU A 89 -34.48 -3.31 -11.41
CA GLU A 89 -33.87 -4.55 -11.92
C GLU A 89 -34.05 -4.64 -13.44
N HIS A 90 -32.96 -4.89 -14.15
CA HIS A 90 -32.97 -5.04 -15.61
C HIS A 90 -33.66 -3.88 -16.35
N CYS A 91 -33.47 -2.66 -15.84
CA CYS A 91 -33.99 -1.45 -16.45
C CYS A 91 -32.96 -0.78 -17.35
N VAL A 92 -33.45 -0.10 -18.39
CA VAL A 92 -32.63 0.73 -19.30
C VAL A 92 -33.07 2.18 -19.14
N PHE A 93 -32.15 3.04 -18.73
CA PHE A 93 -32.37 4.46 -18.62
C PHE A 93 -31.87 5.16 -19.89
N ASP A 94 -32.74 5.89 -20.57
CA ASP A 94 -32.36 6.70 -21.71
C ASP A 94 -31.62 7.98 -21.31
N GLY A 95 -31.93 8.48 -20.11
CA GLY A 95 -31.30 9.66 -19.52
C GLY A 95 -30.45 9.33 -18.30
N GLU A 96 -30.14 10.36 -17.53
CA GLU A 96 -29.36 10.25 -16.30
C GLU A 96 -30.22 9.96 -15.07
N LEU A 97 -29.62 9.36 -14.05
CA LEU A 97 -30.21 9.24 -12.71
C LEU A 97 -29.59 10.30 -11.80
N LEU A 98 -30.37 11.35 -11.52
CA LEU A 98 -29.94 12.52 -10.77
C LEU A 98 -30.45 12.44 -9.32
N LEU A 99 -29.54 12.25 -8.38
CA LEU A 99 -29.79 12.03 -6.94
C LEU A 99 -28.98 12.98 -6.07
N ALA A 100 -28.39 14.04 -6.67
CA ALA A 100 -27.55 14.97 -5.93
C ALA A 100 -28.32 15.59 -4.75
N GLU A 101 -27.69 15.54 -3.56
CA GLU A 101 -28.27 16.06 -2.30
C GLU A 101 -29.60 15.42 -1.88
N ALA A 102 -29.99 14.31 -2.50
CA ALA A 102 -31.18 13.58 -2.08
C ALA A 102 -30.97 12.86 -0.75
N THR A 103 -32.06 12.63 -0.04
CA THR A 103 -32.09 11.78 1.16
C THR A 103 -33.09 10.66 0.94
N THR A 104 -32.67 9.41 1.15
CA THR A 104 -33.54 8.24 1.00
C THR A 104 -33.01 7.07 1.85
N ARG A 105 -33.76 5.96 1.92
CA ARG A 105 -33.36 4.80 2.72
C ARG A 105 -32.28 3.98 2.03
N SER A 106 -32.55 3.49 0.83
CA SER A 106 -31.60 2.72 0.04
C SER A 106 -31.93 2.82 -1.44
N ILE A 107 -30.90 2.65 -2.27
CA ILE A 107 -31.01 2.60 -3.73
C ILE A 107 -30.30 1.36 -4.22
N ARG A 108 -31.01 0.56 -5.00
CA ARG A 108 -30.48 -0.66 -5.61
C ARG A 108 -30.75 -0.68 -7.10
N LEU A 109 -29.69 -0.84 -7.88
CA LEU A 109 -29.74 -1.09 -9.31
C LEU A 109 -29.12 -2.46 -9.57
N ARG A 110 -29.82 -3.35 -10.22
CA ARG A 110 -29.35 -4.70 -10.56
C ARG A 110 -29.51 -4.96 -12.04
N GLY A 111 -28.42 -5.26 -12.72
CA GLY A 111 -28.42 -5.54 -14.16
C GLY A 111 -28.99 -4.39 -15.01
N CYS A 112 -28.84 -3.15 -14.55
CA CYS A 112 -29.36 -1.97 -15.24
C CYS A 112 -28.33 -1.37 -16.19
N TYR A 113 -28.85 -0.62 -17.19
CA TYR A 113 -28.06 0.16 -18.15
C TYR A 113 -28.41 1.64 -18.01
N LEU A 114 -27.42 2.48 -17.82
CA LEU A 114 -27.59 3.94 -17.71
C LEU A 114 -26.29 4.64 -18.09
N SER A 115 -26.37 5.89 -18.53
CA SER A 115 -25.18 6.67 -18.85
C SER A 115 -24.48 7.16 -17.57
N HIS A 116 -25.18 7.91 -16.75
CA HIS A 116 -24.60 8.52 -15.57
C HIS A 116 -25.53 8.42 -14.35
N MET A 117 -24.96 8.10 -13.21
CA MET A 117 -25.61 8.21 -11.91
C MET A 117 -24.92 9.28 -11.08
N ASN A 118 -25.59 10.38 -10.83
CA ASN A 118 -25.11 11.47 -9.99
C ASN A 118 -25.74 11.40 -8.59
N ALA A 119 -25.03 10.79 -7.65
CA ALA A 119 -25.40 10.71 -6.23
C ALA A 119 -24.45 11.56 -5.35
N ALA A 120 -23.99 12.71 -5.88
CA ALA A 120 -23.16 13.62 -5.13
C ALA A 120 -23.90 14.16 -3.89
N ARG A 121 -23.24 14.07 -2.73
CA ARG A 121 -23.80 14.49 -1.42
C ARG A 121 -25.13 13.84 -1.04
N ILE A 122 -25.44 12.70 -1.63
CA ILE A 122 -26.61 11.90 -1.22
C ILE A 122 -26.44 11.44 0.24
N THR A 123 -27.59 11.32 0.94
CA THR A 123 -27.63 10.69 2.27
C THR A 123 -28.55 9.48 2.22
N LEU A 124 -27.99 8.30 2.50
CA LEU A 124 -28.69 7.03 2.57
C LEU A 124 -28.60 6.49 4.00
N ASP A 125 -29.74 6.09 4.58
CA ASP A 125 -29.76 5.38 5.87
C ASP A 125 -29.25 3.93 5.73
N GLY A 126 -29.36 3.36 4.53
CA GLY A 126 -28.96 2.00 4.17
C GLY A 126 -27.90 2.00 3.07
N GLU A 127 -28.00 1.05 2.16
CA GLU A 127 -27.00 0.77 1.13
C GLU A 127 -27.26 1.47 -0.21
N LEU A 128 -26.19 1.65 -0.95
CA LEU A 128 -26.18 1.92 -2.38
C LEU A 128 -25.67 0.70 -3.12
N GLU A 129 -26.54 0.01 -3.84
CA GLU A 129 -26.18 -1.15 -4.65
C GLU A 129 -26.31 -0.79 -6.14
N VAL A 130 -25.21 -0.99 -6.89
CA VAL A 130 -25.13 -0.87 -8.35
C VAL A 130 -24.45 -2.14 -8.84
N ALA A 131 -25.15 -3.26 -8.85
CA ALA A 131 -24.60 -4.58 -9.09
C ALA A 131 -24.93 -5.11 -10.49
N GLY A 132 -23.92 -5.64 -11.20
CA GLY A 132 -24.10 -6.18 -12.54
C GLY A 132 -24.57 -5.15 -13.57
N CYS A 133 -24.38 -3.88 -13.31
CA CYS A 133 -24.83 -2.77 -14.14
C CYS A 133 -23.78 -2.36 -15.18
N ARG A 134 -24.25 -1.68 -16.22
CA ARG A 134 -23.36 -1.00 -17.17
C ARG A 134 -23.69 0.48 -17.20
N LEU A 135 -22.67 1.30 -16.90
CA LEU A 135 -22.81 2.75 -16.89
C LEU A 135 -21.48 3.43 -17.22
N ASP A 136 -21.54 4.69 -17.62
CA ASP A 136 -20.30 5.43 -17.91
C ASP A 136 -19.65 5.87 -16.61
N LYS A 137 -20.44 6.48 -15.70
CA LYS A 137 -19.89 7.10 -14.50
C LYS A 137 -20.87 7.04 -13.32
N LEU A 138 -20.30 6.81 -12.11
CA LEU A 138 -20.96 6.96 -10.83
C LEU A 138 -20.28 8.08 -10.02
N SER A 139 -21.07 9.09 -9.60
CA SER A 139 -20.60 10.15 -8.70
C SER A 139 -21.16 9.97 -7.30
N LEU A 140 -20.28 9.78 -6.33
CA LEU A 140 -20.55 9.68 -4.88
C LEU A 140 -19.78 10.78 -4.12
N TYR A 141 -19.47 11.90 -4.78
CA TYR A 141 -18.73 13.00 -4.14
C TYR A 141 -19.42 13.46 -2.86
N GLY A 142 -18.77 13.32 -1.71
CA GLY A 142 -19.32 13.71 -0.41
C GLY A 142 -20.58 12.96 0.03
N ALA A 143 -20.87 11.80 -0.58
CA ALA A 143 -22.00 10.96 -0.21
C ALA A 143 -21.88 10.41 1.21
N ARG A 144 -23.01 10.14 1.86
CA ARG A 144 -23.11 9.44 3.13
C ARG A 144 -24.03 8.23 2.95
N THR A 145 -23.51 7.03 3.23
CA THR A 145 -24.24 5.79 2.98
C THR A 145 -23.79 4.70 3.95
N GLY A 146 -24.61 3.66 4.10
CA GLY A 146 -24.19 2.41 4.71
C GLY A 146 -23.17 1.70 3.83
N ASP A 147 -23.53 0.59 3.22
CA ASP A 147 -22.66 -0.07 2.25
C ASP A 147 -22.72 0.57 0.87
N VAL A 148 -21.62 0.44 0.11
CA VAL A 148 -21.58 0.71 -1.33
C VAL A 148 -21.18 -0.57 -2.05
N GLU A 149 -22.04 -1.08 -2.91
CA GLU A 149 -21.83 -2.30 -3.70
C GLU A 149 -21.85 -1.95 -5.19
N ILE A 150 -20.72 -2.18 -5.89
CA ILE A 150 -20.62 -1.98 -7.35
C ILE A 150 -20.11 -3.21 -8.08
N SER A 151 -20.22 -4.38 -7.44
CA SER A 151 -19.69 -5.63 -7.95
C SER A 151 -20.34 -6.10 -9.25
N GLY A 152 -19.53 -6.73 -10.10
CA GLY A 152 -19.95 -7.21 -11.42
C GLY A 152 -20.31 -6.13 -12.43
N SER A 153 -20.14 -4.85 -12.08
CA SER A 153 -20.51 -3.73 -12.93
C SER A 153 -19.40 -3.31 -13.87
N THR A 154 -19.80 -2.73 -15.01
CA THR A 154 -18.88 -2.19 -16.02
C THR A 154 -19.06 -0.69 -16.13
N PHE A 155 -17.97 0.06 -15.94
CA PHE A 155 -17.90 1.52 -16.06
C PHE A 155 -17.07 1.89 -17.28
N THR A 156 -17.66 2.60 -18.24
CA THR A 156 -17.06 2.85 -19.56
C THR A 156 -16.41 4.23 -19.71
N SER A 157 -16.57 5.13 -18.73
CA SER A 157 -15.90 6.44 -18.76
C SER A 157 -14.37 6.26 -18.71
N PRO A 158 -13.60 6.78 -19.69
CA PRO A 158 -12.15 6.58 -19.72
C PRO A 158 -11.38 7.46 -18.73
N ASN A 159 -12.01 8.48 -18.16
CA ASN A 159 -11.36 9.41 -17.23
C ASN A 159 -11.64 9.00 -15.78
N VAL A 160 -12.88 9.13 -15.35
CA VAL A 160 -13.32 8.82 -13.99
C VAL A 160 -14.54 7.89 -14.07
N ALA A 161 -14.38 6.67 -13.63
CA ALA A 161 -15.43 5.67 -13.59
C ALA A 161 -16.29 5.83 -12.33
N VAL A 162 -15.64 5.88 -11.17
CA VAL A 162 -16.29 6.07 -9.87
C VAL A 162 -15.63 7.22 -9.13
N GLN A 163 -16.41 8.20 -8.71
CA GLN A 163 -15.96 9.37 -7.98
C GLN A 163 -16.53 9.37 -6.56
N GLY A 164 -15.76 8.86 -5.59
CA GLY A 164 -16.11 8.81 -4.17
C GLY A 164 -15.25 9.74 -3.31
N ASP A 165 -14.77 10.87 -3.88
CA ASP A 165 -14.00 11.85 -3.12
C ASP A 165 -14.83 12.34 -1.91
N LEU A 166 -14.25 12.34 -0.71
CA LEU A 166 -14.86 12.76 0.55
C LEU A 166 -16.13 11.97 0.95
N ALA A 167 -16.38 10.82 0.37
CA ALA A 167 -17.51 9.98 0.76
C ALA A 167 -17.33 9.44 2.19
N ALA A 168 -18.42 9.36 2.95
CA ALA A 168 -18.51 8.73 4.26
C ALA A 168 -19.36 7.47 4.14
N ILE A 169 -18.71 6.32 4.24
CA ILE A 169 -19.33 4.99 4.11
C ILE A 169 -19.30 4.32 5.48
N ASP A 170 -20.47 4.23 6.11
CA ASP A 170 -20.60 3.65 7.45
C ASP A 170 -20.45 2.12 7.47
N GLY A 171 -20.63 1.47 6.34
CA GLY A 171 -20.39 0.07 6.07
C GLY A 171 -19.11 -0.16 5.26
N ALA A 172 -19.18 -1.05 4.28
CA ALA A 172 -18.08 -1.41 3.40
C ALA A 172 -18.25 -0.89 1.96
N PHE A 173 -17.15 -0.85 1.23
CA PHE A 173 -17.12 -0.56 -0.21
C PHE A 173 -16.72 -1.84 -0.96
N TYR A 174 -17.68 -2.44 -1.65
CA TYR A 174 -17.50 -3.66 -2.42
C TYR A 174 -17.40 -3.36 -3.91
N CYS A 175 -16.32 -3.80 -4.51
CA CYS A 175 -16.04 -3.69 -5.95
C CYS A 175 -15.42 -5.01 -6.40
N HIS A 176 -16.23 -6.08 -6.43
CA HIS A 176 -15.78 -7.39 -6.84
C HIS A 176 -16.08 -7.62 -8.32
N ASP A 177 -15.14 -8.24 -9.04
CA ASP A 177 -15.33 -8.65 -10.44
C ASP A 177 -15.84 -7.49 -11.35
N ALA A 178 -15.55 -6.25 -10.98
CA ALA A 178 -15.97 -5.07 -11.72
C ALA A 178 -14.91 -4.65 -12.76
N VAL A 179 -15.37 -4.01 -13.82
CA VAL A 179 -14.48 -3.46 -14.87
C VAL A 179 -14.65 -1.95 -14.93
N LEU A 180 -13.58 -1.23 -14.64
CA LEU A 180 -13.52 0.23 -14.67
C LEU A 180 -12.52 0.68 -15.75
N ASP A 181 -13.01 1.25 -16.85
CA ASP A 181 -12.14 1.81 -17.88
C ASP A 181 -11.42 3.07 -17.40
N GLY A 182 -12.08 3.85 -16.54
CA GLY A 182 -11.52 5.02 -15.89
C GLY A 182 -11.00 4.78 -14.48
N GLN A 183 -10.75 5.88 -13.80
CA GLN A 183 -10.17 5.91 -12.44
C GLN A 183 -11.24 5.62 -11.38
N LEU A 184 -10.89 4.80 -10.39
CA LEU A 184 -11.55 4.74 -9.10
C LEU A 184 -10.96 5.82 -8.18
N ARG A 185 -11.78 6.75 -7.73
CA ARG A 185 -11.37 7.87 -6.90
C ARG A 185 -12.04 7.82 -5.52
N LEU A 186 -11.22 7.81 -4.48
CA LEU A 186 -11.63 7.82 -3.07
C LEU A 186 -10.80 8.81 -2.21
N PRO A 187 -10.31 9.96 -2.74
CA PRO A 187 -9.51 10.88 -1.93
C PRO A 187 -10.30 11.41 -0.74
N GLY A 188 -9.70 11.28 0.46
CA GLY A 188 -10.32 11.75 1.70
C GLY A 188 -11.62 11.06 2.08
N ALA A 189 -11.95 9.96 1.45
CA ALA A 189 -13.09 9.15 1.84
C ALA A 189 -12.82 8.46 3.19
N HIS A 190 -13.88 8.19 3.94
CA HIS A 190 -13.84 7.42 5.18
C HIS A 190 -14.75 6.20 5.06
N VAL A 191 -14.20 5.02 5.27
CA VAL A 191 -14.91 3.73 5.20
C VAL A 191 -14.75 3.02 6.54
N LYS A 192 -15.85 2.87 7.29
CA LYS A 192 -15.80 2.18 8.60
C LYS A 192 -15.63 0.66 8.46
N GLY A 193 -16.13 0.07 7.40
CA GLY A 193 -15.99 -1.33 7.07
C GLY A 193 -14.71 -1.61 6.28
N TYR A 194 -14.85 -2.43 5.26
CA TYR A 194 -13.78 -2.87 4.38
C TYR A 194 -13.84 -2.14 3.04
N VAL A 195 -12.69 -2.08 2.35
CA VAL A 195 -12.61 -1.78 0.92
C VAL A 195 -12.16 -3.05 0.21
N GLU A 196 -13.00 -3.63 -0.63
CA GLU A 196 -12.70 -4.88 -1.33
C GLU A 196 -12.75 -4.67 -2.85
N LEU A 197 -11.64 -4.97 -3.52
CA LEU A 197 -11.46 -4.78 -4.97
C LEU A 197 -11.20 -6.11 -5.70
N ASP A 198 -11.50 -7.24 -5.06
CA ASP A 198 -11.14 -8.58 -5.52
C ASP A 198 -11.69 -8.88 -6.91
N GLY A 199 -10.86 -9.45 -7.79
CA GLY A 199 -11.25 -9.83 -9.15
C GLY A 199 -11.47 -8.66 -10.12
N SER A 200 -11.39 -7.43 -9.67
CA SER A 200 -11.68 -6.27 -10.51
C SER A 200 -10.53 -5.88 -11.42
N THR A 201 -10.89 -5.28 -12.56
CA THR A 201 -9.95 -4.69 -13.51
C THR A 201 -10.16 -3.18 -13.57
N ILE A 202 -9.17 -2.41 -13.10
CA ILE A 202 -9.23 -0.95 -13.03
C ILE A 202 -8.15 -0.37 -13.95
N ARG A 203 -8.56 0.04 -15.18
CA ARG A 203 -7.64 0.52 -16.21
C ARG A 203 -7.14 1.94 -15.95
N GLY A 204 -7.97 2.79 -15.37
CA GLY A 204 -7.63 4.18 -15.06
C GLY A 204 -6.77 4.37 -13.82
N GLY A 205 -6.54 3.29 -13.04
CA GLY A 205 -5.84 3.35 -11.75
C GLY A 205 -6.74 3.71 -10.57
N VAL A 206 -6.16 3.68 -9.37
CA VAL A 206 -6.86 4.00 -8.12
C VAL A 206 -6.21 5.22 -7.47
N LEU A 207 -7.01 6.26 -7.23
CA LEU A 207 -6.60 7.46 -6.51
C LEU A 207 -7.32 7.51 -5.17
N ALA A 208 -6.61 7.17 -4.09
CA ALA A 208 -7.17 7.06 -2.73
C ALA A 208 -6.30 7.76 -1.69
N ARG A 209 -5.90 9.01 -2.00
CA ARG A 209 -5.09 9.84 -1.11
C ARG A 209 -5.87 10.20 0.16
N ASN A 210 -5.21 10.06 1.32
CA ASN A 210 -5.82 10.32 2.62
C ASN A 210 -7.12 9.53 2.85
N LEU A 211 -7.28 8.40 2.19
CA LEU A 211 -8.35 7.44 2.48
C LEU A 211 -8.18 6.93 3.91
N ASP A 212 -9.27 6.91 4.67
CA ASP A 212 -9.31 6.36 6.04
C ASP A 212 -10.22 5.13 6.06
N VAL A 213 -9.65 3.94 6.37
CA VAL A 213 -10.38 2.67 6.45
C VAL A 213 -10.22 2.10 7.85
N ASP A 214 -11.33 1.91 8.56
CA ASP A 214 -11.31 1.44 9.95
C ASP A 214 -11.02 -0.06 10.08
N ASN A 215 -11.24 -0.81 9.01
CA ASN A 215 -10.89 -2.22 8.94
C ASN A 215 -9.77 -2.45 7.90
N GLY A 216 -9.99 -3.33 6.94
CA GLY A 216 -8.98 -3.70 5.96
C GLY A 216 -9.29 -3.21 4.55
N MET A 217 -8.25 -3.22 3.71
CA MET A 217 -8.36 -3.04 2.27
C MET A 217 -7.81 -4.28 1.56
N TYR A 218 -8.64 -4.92 0.74
CA TYR A 218 -8.34 -6.18 0.08
C TYR A 218 -8.38 -6.01 -1.44
N CYS A 219 -7.27 -6.35 -2.08
CA CYS A 219 -7.10 -6.31 -3.54
C CYS A 219 -6.65 -7.68 -4.05
N GLY A 220 -7.33 -8.73 -3.64
CA GLY A 220 -6.99 -10.12 -3.91
C GLY A 220 -7.04 -10.93 -2.62
N PHE A 221 -8.23 -11.41 -2.26
CA PHE A 221 -8.42 -12.23 -1.09
C PHE A 221 -9.16 -13.52 -1.44
N GLY A 222 -8.55 -14.65 -1.09
CA GLY A 222 -9.16 -15.94 -1.28
C GLY A 222 -9.02 -16.51 -2.69
N LYS A 223 -10.04 -17.23 -3.16
CA LYS A 223 -10.03 -17.94 -4.47
C LYS A 223 -10.62 -17.12 -5.62
N ARG A 224 -10.85 -15.82 -5.41
CA ARG A 224 -11.37 -14.94 -6.46
C ARG A 224 -10.28 -14.61 -7.48
N ALA A 225 -10.69 -14.07 -8.62
CA ALA A 225 -9.76 -13.67 -9.66
C ALA A 225 -8.82 -12.54 -9.19
N VAL A 226 -7.65 -12.47 -9.81
CA VAL A 226 -6.61 -11.47 -9.52
C VAL A 226 -7.16 -10.05 -9.75
N CYS A 227 -7.01 -9.16 -8.78
CA CYS A 227 -7.26 -7.75 -8.99
C CYS A 227 -6.16 -7.14 -9.87
N THR A 228 -6.55 -6.41 -10.91
CA THR A 228 -5.61 -5.79 -11.85
C THR A 228 -5.79 -4.27 -11.86
N ILE A 229 -4.74 -3.53 -11.51
CA ILE A 229 -4.71 -2.07 -11.56
C ILE A 229 -3.63 -1.67 -12.57
N GLU A 230 -4.05 -1.24 -13.77
CA GLU A 230 -3.12 -1.05 -14.89
C GLU A 230 -2.27 0.22 -14.78
N ARG A 231 -2.70 1.21 -13.98
CA ARG A 231 -1.97 2.45 -13.71
C ARG A 231 -1.57 2.56 -12.24
N ASP A 232 -1.43 3.80 -11.77
CA ASP A 232 -1.01 4.08 -10.40
C ASP A 232 -2.06 3.63 -9.37
N PHE A 233 -1.60 2.98 -8.32
CA PHE A 233 -2.34 2.79 -7.08
C PHE A 233 -1.81 3.78 -6.05
N ASP A 234 -2.48 4.90 -5.92
CA ASP A 234 -2.06 6.04 -5.09
C ASP A 234 -2.81 6.06 -3.74
N LEU A 235 -2.13 5.56 -2.72
CA LEU A 235 -2.58 5.51 -1.32
C LEU A 235 -1.82 6.52 -0.44
N ARG A 236 -1.32 7.61 -0.99
CA ARG A 236 -0.57 8.61 -0.22
C ARG A 236 -1.37 9.13 0.98
N GLY A 237 -0.76 9.06 2.16
CA GLY A 237 -1.36 9.52 3.40
C GLY A 237 -2.56 8.71 3.86
N ALA A 238 -2.89 7.59 3.20
CA ALA A 238 -3.98 6.72 3.60
C ALA A 238 -3.72 6.10 4.98
N ARG A 239 -4.78 5.86 5.72
CA ARG A 239 -4.78 5.12 6.98
C ARG A 239 -5.65 3.89 6.82
N ILE A 240 -5.05 2.72 6.92
CA ILE A 240 -5.74 1.44 6.82
C ILE A 240 -5.46 0.71 8.12
N ARG A 241 -6.45 0.70 9.00
CA ARG A 241 -6.35 -0.05 10.25
C ARG A 241 -6.56 -1.53 9.94
N ARG A 242 -5.82 -2.38 10.58
CA ARG A 242 -5.70 -3.82 10.39
C ARG A 242 -4.85 -4.18 9.16
N GLU A 243 -5.42 -4.40 7.98
CA GLU A 243 -4.70 -5.08 6.91
C GLU A 243 -4.86 -4.40 5.55
N LEU A 244 -3.74 -4.16 4.87
CA LEU A 244 -3.68 -3.90 3.43
C LEU A 244 -3.16 -5.16 2.74
N ARG A 245 -4.01 -5.84 1.98
CA ARG A 245 -3.69 -7.09 1.29
C ARG A 245 -3.57 -6.90 -0.20
N LEU A 246 -2.40 -7.26 -0.74
CA LEU A 246 -2.01 -7.08 -2.13
C LEU A 246 -1.42 -8.37 -2.76
N ASP A 247 -1.64 -9.53 -2.14
CA ASP A 247 -0.99 -10.80 -2.52
C ASP A 247 -1.37 -11.23 -3.95
N ASP A 248 -2.66 -11.14 -4.32
CA ASP A 248 -3.18 -11.50 -5.64
C ASP A 248 -3.51 -10.25 -6.46
N THR A 249 -2.62 -9.24 -6.44
CA THR A 249 -2.84 -7.97 -7.11
C THR A 249 -1.76 -7.69 -8.15
N ARG A 250 -2.17 -7.41 -9.39
CA ARG A 250 -1.25 -6.93 -10.43
C ARG A 250 -1.22 -5.42 -10.46
N LEU A 251 -0.06 -4.86 -10.11
CA LEU A 251 0.17 -3.42 -10.01
C LEU A 251 1.33 -2.99 -10.90
N THR A 252 1.22 -1.81 -11.50
CA THR A 252 2.33 -1.15 -12.21
C THR A 252 3.13 -0.26 -11.27
N VAL A 253 2.46 0.61 -10.53
CA VAL A 253 3.03 1.55 -9.56
C VAL A 253 2.22 1.50 -8.27
N LEU A 254 2.90 1.40 -7.12
CA LEU A 254 2.31 1.48 -5.79
C LEU A 254 2.88 2.68 -5.03
N ASP A 255 2.02 3.63 -4.68
CA ASP A 255 2.42 4.81 -3.90
C ASP A 255 1.81 4.78 -2.50
N LEU A 256 2.63 4.40 -1.51
CA LEU A 256 2.30 4.34 -0.09
C LEU A 256 2.99 5.45 0.72
N ARG A 257 3.38 6.54 0.08
CA ARG A 257 4.05 7.64 0.80
C ARG A 257 3.19 8.18 1.92
N GLN A 258 3.77 8.26 3.13
CA GLN A 258 3.10 8.74 4.35
C GLN A 258 1.85 7.93 4.75
N ALA A 259 1.64 6.76 4.15
CA ALA A 259 0.55 5.87 4.55
C ALA A 259 0.84 5.20 5.90
N GLN A 260 -0.21 4.81 6.59
CA GLN A 260 -0.17 4.06 7.85
C GLN A 260 -1.01 2.80 7.70
N VAL A 261 -0.41 1.65 7.95
CA VAL A 261 -1.05 0.34 7.81
C VAL A 261 -0.61 -0.52 9.00
N ASP A 262 -1.52 -1.24 9.64
CA ASP A 262 -1.11 -2.10 10.75
C ASP A 262 -0.38 -3.34 10.18
N SER A 263 -0.97 -4.03 9.21
CA SER A 263 -0.34 -5.17 8.55
C SER A 263 -0.37 -4.99 7.03
N LEU A 264 0.78 -5.13 6.38
CA LEU A 264 0.91 -5.14 4.92
C LEU A 264 1.18 -6.57 4.44
N CYS A 265 0.23 -7.13 3.69
CA CYS A 265 0.33 -8.45 3.08
C CYS A 265 0.59 -8.30 1.58
N ASP A 266 1.70 -8.85 1.11
CA ASP A 266 2.12 -8.79 -0.29
C ASP A 266 2.70 -10.14 -0.76
N ASP A 267 2.81 -10.32 -2.08
CA ASP A 267 3.49 -11.46 -2.68
C ASP A 267 4.67 -10.99 -3.55
N PRO A 268 5.89 -11.48 -3.30
CA PRO A 268 7.06 -11.19 -4.14
C PRO A 268 6.85 -11.43 -5.64
N ALA A 269 6.01 -12.41 -6.00
CA ALA A 269 5.68 -12.71 -7.39
C ALA A 269 4.88 -11.58 -8.08
N HIS A 270 4.15 -10.80 -7.29
CA HIS A 270 3.26 -9.73 -7.77
C HIS A 270 3.74 -8.33 -7.42
N TRP A 271 4.96 -8.18 -6.89
CA TRP A 271 5.48 -6.85 -6.57
C TRP A 271 5.51 -5.93 -7.79
N PRO A 272 5.01 -4.68 -7.67
CA PRO A 272 5.00 -3.72 -8.76
C PRO A 272 6.42 -3.36 -9.22
N ARG A 273 6.51 -2.82 -10.42
CA ARG A 273 7.79 -2.34 -10.98
C ARG A 273 8.33 -1.13 -10.21
N GLU A 274 7.45 -0.29 -9.73
CA GLU A 274 7.78 0.91 -8.96
C GLU A 274 7.01 0.96 -7.65
N THR A 275 7.75 1.18 -6.54
CA THR A 275 7.19 1.39 -5.20
C THR A 275 7.66 2.72 -4.64
N ARG A 276 6.74 3.48 -4.03
CA ARG A 276 7.03 4.74 -3.35
C ARG A 276 6.61 4.63 -1.90
N LEU A 277 7.60 4.52 -0.98
CA LEU A 277 7.37 4.09 0.40
C LEU A 277 7.84 5.11 1.45
N ASP A 278 8.17 6.36 1.05
CA ASP A 278 8.65 7.37 1.99
C ASP A 278 7.60 7.73 3.02
N GLY A 279 7.96 7.63 4.27
CA GLY A 279 7.05 7.91 5.37
C GLY A 279 6.02 6.81 5.65
N LEU A 280 6.05 5.71 4.90
CA LEU A 280 5.22 4.53 5.20
C LEU A 280 5.50 4.03 6.61
N ARG A 281 4.45 3.77 7.37
CA ARG A 281 4.48 3.14 8.70
C ARG A 281 3.66 1.86 8.66
N TYR A 282 4.22 0.79 9.22
CA TYR A 282 3.54 -0.49 9.38
C TYR A 282 4.00 -1.17 10.67
N GLU A 283 3.14 -2.01 11.21
CA GLU A 283 3.49 -2.84 12.36
C GLU A 283 3.98 -4.21 11.91
N ASP A 284 3.32 -4.84 10.94
CA ASP A 284 3.73 -6.15 10.44
C ASP A 284 3.83 -6.20 8.92
N LEU A 285 4.65 -7.15 8.42
CA LEU A 285 4.83 -7.47 7.00
C LEU A 285 4.61 -8.97 6.79
N ALA A 286 3.66 -9.31 5.96
CA ALA A 286 3.39 -10.69 5.56
C ALA A 286 3.59 -10.85 4.03
N PRO A 287 4.18 -11.96 3.57
CA PRO A 287 4.84 -12.98 4.36
C PRO A 287 6.13 -12.49 5.01
N ARG A 288 6.58 -13.20 6.06
CA ARG A 288 7.88 -12.91 6.68
C ARG A 288 9.00 -13.32 5.75
N LEU A 289 9.61 -12.35 5.10
CA LEU A 289 10.71 -12.55 4.16
C LEU A 289 12.04 -12.15 4.78
N PRO A 290 13.17 -12.77 4.38
CA PRO A 290 14.50 -12.37 4.82
C PRO A 290 14.88 -10.97 4.26
N ALA A 291 15.80 -10.29 4.95
CA ALA A 291 16.24 -8.93 4.59
C ALA A 291 16.62 -8.75 3.11
N PRO A 292 17.34 -9.66 2.42
CA PRO A 292 17.67 -9.47 1.02
C PRO A 292 16.44 -9.30 0.12
N ALA A 293 15.39 -10.10 0.31
CA ALA A 293 14.16 -9.99 -0.47
C ALA A 293 13.44 -8.65 -0.21
N ARG A 294 13.30 -8.26 1.06
CA ARG A 294 12.67 -6.97 1.40
C ARG A 294 13.51 -5.75 0.95
N LEU A 295 14.83 -5.88 0.89
CA LEU A 295 15.71 -4.84 0.31
C LEU A 295 15.50 -4.69 -1.20
N ASP A 296 15.28 -5.79 -1.93
CA ASP A 296 14.91 -5.74 -3.34
C ASP A 296 13.58 -4.99 -3.52
N TRP A 297 12.56 -5.34 -2.74
CA TRP A 297 11.28 -4.64 -2.73
C TRP A 297 11.43 -3.13 -2.49
N LEU A 298 12.23 -2.73 -1.47
CA LEU A 298 12.51 -1.33 -1.17
C LEU A 298 13.30 -0.61 -2.27
N SER A 299 14.03 -1.32 -3.12
CA SER A 299 14.87 -0.72 -4.19
C SER A 299 14.10 -0.42 -5.47
N ARG A 300 12.91 -0.98 -5.66
CA ARG A 300 12.13 -0.86 -6.89
C ARG A 300 11.70 0.58 -7.16
N GLY A 301 12.03 1.11 -8.33
CA GLY A 301 11.68 2.48 -8.74
C GLY A 301 12.44 3.59 -8.01
N ARG A 302 13.52 3.28 -7.27
CA ARG A 302 14.28 4.27 -6.52
C ARG A 302 15.43 4.86 -7.33
N ASN A 303 15.40 6.17 -7.52
CA ASN A 303 16.49 6.91 -8.16
C ASN A 303 17.41 7.65 -7.16
N TYR A 304 17.08 7.64 -5.85
CA TYR A 304 17.83 8.38 -4.82
C TYR A 304 17.72 7.71 -3.44
N TYR A 305 18.68 8.03 -2.57
CA TYR A 305 18.77 7.51 -1.22
C TYR A 305 17.66 8.02 -0.32
N ARG A 306 16.93 7.11 0.30
CA ARG A 306 15.87 7.38 1.27
C ARG A 306 16.10 6.55 2.54
N PRO A 307 16.49 7.18 3.65
CA PRO A 307 16.83 6.45 4.88
C PRO A 307 15.61 5.88 5.62
N GLN A 308 14.46 6.57 5.58
CA GLN A 308 13.31 6.25 6.42
C GLN A 308 12.73 4.84 6.15
N PRO A 309 12.48 4.38 4.89
CA PRO A 309 11.98 3.02 4.67
C PRO A 309 12.94 1.92 5.16
N LEU A 310 14.25 2.16 5.09
CA LEU A 310 15.26 1.24 5.61
C LEU A 310 15.28 1.20 7.15
N GLU A 311 15.11 2.35 7.80
CA GLU A 311 14.97 2.41 9.27
C GLU A 311 13.71 1.70 9.75
N GLN A 312 12.60 1.92 9.07
CA GLN A 312 11.32 1.28 9.38
C GLN A 312 11.44 -0.24 9.25
N LEU A 313 12.06 -0.73 8.18
CA LEU A 313 12.29 -2.17 7.97
C LEU A 313 13.22 -2.76 9.05
N ALA A 314 14.29 -2.06 9.40
CA ALA A 314 15.19 -2.51 10.46
C ALA A 314 14.50 -2.54 11.84
N ALA A 315 13.64 -1.55 12.13
CA ALA A 315 12.84 -1.51 13.35
C ALA A 315 11.84 -2.69 13.40
N HIS A 316 11.19 -2.99 12.28
CA HIS A 316 10.30 -4.15 12.16
C HIS A 316 11.04 -5.46 12.49
N TYR A 317 12.20 -5.73 11.84
CA TYR A 317 12.98 -6.95 12.11
C TYR A 317 13.41 -7.06 13.58
N ARG A 318 13.80 -5.95 14.22
CA ARG A 318 14.12 -5.97 15.66
C ARG A 318 12.90 -6.33 16.51
N ARG A 319 11.74 -5.77 16.21
CA ARG A 319 10.50 -6.03 16.96
C ARG A 319 10.11 -7.50 16.92
N ILE A 320 10.33 -8.17 15.78
CA ILE A 320 10.05 -9.61 15.63
C ILE A 320 11.22 -10.52 16.03
N GLY A 321 12.32 -9.96 16.59
CA GLY A 321 13.48 -10.73 17.09
C GLY A 321 14.48 -11.17 16.02
N HIS A 322 14.37 -10.67 14.77
CA HIS A 322 15.26 -10.98 13.66
C HIS A 322 16.44 -9.99 13.58
N ASP A 323 17.27 -9.97 14.63
CA ASP A 323 18.36 -9.00 14.77
C ASP A 323 19.40 -9.07 13.64
N GLU A 324 19.64 -10.25 13.10
CA GLU A 324 20.60 -10.40 11.99
C GLU A 324 20.09 -9.70 10.73
N ASP A 325 18.81 -9.87 10.39
CA ASP A 325 18.21 -9.19 9.25
C ASP A 325 18.16 -7.67 9.47
N ALA A 326 17.87 -7.22 10.69
CA ALA A 326 17.92 -5.79 11.03
C ALA A 326 19.34 -5.21 10.81
N ARG A 327 20.38 -5.94 11.21
CA ARG A 327 21.79 -5.54 10.96
C ARG A 327 22.11 -5.48 9.47
N ARG A 328 21.63 -6.44 8.69
CA ARG A 328 21.82 -6.46 7.22
C ARG A 328 21.17 -5.23 6.56
N VAL A 329 19.97 -4.87 6.95
CA VAL A 329 19.26 -3.68 6.46
C VAL A 329 20.02 -2.40 6.81
N LEU A 330 20.49 -2.26 8.05
CA LEU A 330 21.25 -1.09 8.48
C LEU A 330 22.62 -0.98 7.80
N LEU A 331 23.29 -2.09 7.56
CA LEU A 331 24.52 -2.12 6.77
C LEU A 331 24.26 -1.68 5.33
N HIS A 332 23.19 -2.19 4.71
CA HIS A 332 22.77 -1.75 3.38
C HIS A 332 22.49 -0.24 3.33
N LYS A 333 21.78 0.29 4.34
CA LYS A 333 21.52 1.73 4.49
C LYS A 333 22.82 2.56 4.51
N GLN A 334 23.86 2.12 5.25
CA GLN A 334 25.13 2.84 5.31
C GLN A 334 25.87 2.80 3.96
N ARG A 335 25.79 1.67 3.24
CA ARG A 335 26.36 1.53 1.91
C ARG A 335 25.69 2.43 0.89
N GLU A 336 24.38 2.52 0.93
CA GLU A 336 23.60 3.45 0.10
C GLU A 336 23.94 4.91 0.43
N ARG A 337 23.98 5.28 1.73
CA ARG A 337 24.38 6.61 2.18
C ARG A 337 25.77 6.98 1.67
N ARG A 338 26.74 6.05 1.70
CA ARG A 338 28.10 6.28 1.18
C ARG A 338 28.09 6.72 -0.28
N ARG A 339 27.20 6.19 -1.10
CA ARG A 339 27.09 6.57 -2.53
C ARG A 339 26.69 8.03 -2.73
N THR A 340 26.06 8.66 -1.75
CA THR A 340 25.66 10.07 -1.81
C THR A 340 26.73 11.03 -1.30
N LEU A 341 27.80 10.54 -0.66
CA LEU A 341 28.86 11.38 -0.10
C LEU A 341 29.84 11.87 -1.18
N ALA A 342 30.55 12.97 -0.89
CA ALA A 342 31.68 13.44 -1.67
C ALA A 342 32.86 12.41 -1.66
N PRO A 343 33.80 12.45 -2.63
CA PRO A 343 34.89 11.47 -2.75
C PRO A 343 35.64 11.16 -1.45
N PRO A 344 36.09 12.14 -0.61
CA PRO A 344 36.80 11.83 0.64
C PRO A 344 35.90 11.06 1.65
N GLY A 345 34.58 11.35 1.69
CA GLY A 345 33.63 10.62 2.51
C GLY A 345 33.38 9.21 2.01
N ARG A 346 33.43 8.98 0.69
CA ARG A 346 33.30 7.64 0.09
C ARG A 346 34.47 6.76 0.46
N THR A 347 35.73 7.27 0.36
CA THR A 347 36.90 6.52 0.71
C THR A 347 36.95 6.19 2.19
N TRP A 348 36.63 7.12 3.07
CA TRP A 348 36.55 6.87 4.50
C TRP A 348 35.47 5.81 4.83
N GLY A 349 34.26 5.93 4.21
CA GLY A 349 33.22 4.93 4.36
C GLY A 349 33.60 3.55 3.85
N LEU A 350 34.43 3.46 2.79
CA LEU A 350 34.99 2.20 2.27
C LEU A 350 35.90 1.54 3.29
N ILE A 351 36.79 2.33 3.90
CA ILE A 351 37.70 1.87 4.96
C ILE A 351 36.89 1.32 6.15
N GLN A 352 35.87 2.05 6.60
CA GLN A 352 35.02 1.59 7.69
C GLN A 352 34.24 0.31 7.35
N ASP A 353 33.74 0.18 6.12
CA ASP A 353 33.05 -1.05 5.67
C ASP A 353 34.00 -2.25 5.67
N LEU A 354 35.23 -2.06 5.16
CA LEU A 354 36.24 -3.11 5.06
C LEU A 354 36.77 -3.56 6.44
N LEU A 355 37.03 -2.60 7.34
CA LEU A 355 37.63 -2.89 8.65
C LEU A 355 36.65 -3.48 9.66
N VAL A 356 35.44 -2.92 9.72
CA VAL A 356 34.48 -3.25 10.82
C VAL A 356 33.02 -3.34 10.35
N GLY A 357 32.74 -3.25 9.03
CA GLY A 357 31.38 -3.25 8.50
C GLY A 357 30.51 -2.19 9.17
N TYR A 358 30.99 -0.95 9.29
CA TYR A 358 30.33 0.15 10.03
C TYR A 358 29.97 -0.20 11.49
N GLY A 359 30.69 -1.16 12.11
CA GLY A 359 30.41 -1.66 13.47
C GLY A 359 29.28 -2.70 13.55
N TYR A 360 28.74 -3.15 12.41
CA TYR A 360 27.76 -4.24 12.36
C TYR A 360 28.38 -5.64 12.24
N ARG A 361 29.71 -5.71 11.94
CA ARG A 361 30.49 -6.95 11.79
C ARG A 361 31.78 -6.89 12.62
N PRO A 362 31.69 -6.88 13.96
CA PRO A 362 32.88 -6.71 14.80
C PRO A 362 33.90 -7.84 14.66
N TRP A 363 33.50 -9.03 14.22
CA TRP A 363 34.41 -10.15 13.98
C TRP A 363 35.44 -9.87 12.90
N LEU A 364 35.15 -8.93 11.93
CA LEU A 364 36.11 -8.50 10.93
C LEU A 364 37.34 -7.83 11.57
N ALA A 365 37.16 -7.03 12.61
CA ALA A 365 38.28 -6.44 13.33
C ALA A 365 39.16 -7.51 13.98
N GLY A 366 38.55 -8.59 14.54
CA GLY A 366 39.30 -9.75 15.03
C GLY A 366 40.09 -10.46 13.94
N LEU A 367 39.50 -10.63 12.75
CA LEU A 367 40.22 -11.19 11.58
C LEU A 367 41.38 -10.33 11.18
N TRP A 368 41.26 -9.00 11.12
CA TRP A 368 42.33 -8.07 10.82
C TRP A 368 43.44 -8.12 11.88
N LEU A 369 43.09 -8.22 13.17
CA LEU A 369 44.10 -8.41 14.23
C LEU A 369 44.88 -9.70 14.05
N LEU A 370 44.26 -10.80 13.66
CA LEU A 370 44.96 -12.07 13.36
C LEU A 370 45.88 -11.94 12.14
N VAL A 371 45.40 -11.26 11.08
CA VAL A 371 46.24 -11.02 9.88
C VAL A 371 47.47 -10.16 10.23
N LEU A 372 47.29 -9.08 10.99
CA LEU A 372 48.37 -8.21 11.42
C LEU A 372 49.34 -8.92 12.40
N LEU A 373 48.82 -9.77 13.28
CA LEU A 373 49.62 -10.60 14.18
C LEU A 373 50.51 -11.57 13.37
N ALA A 374 49.94 -12.27 12.40
CA ALA A 374 50.69 -13.17 11.54
C ALA A 374 51.78 -12.43 10.72
N ALA A 375 51.42 -11.32 10.07
CA ALA A 375 52.30 -10.51 9.28
C ALA A 375 53.44 -9.90 10.11
N GLY A 376 53.14 -9.33 11.27
CA GLY A 376 54.12 -8.80 12.20
C GLY A 376 55.06 -9.86 12.76
N THR A 377 54.52 -11.04 13.12
CA THR A 377 55.36 -12.18 13.57
C THR A 377 56.34 -12.62 12.52
N VAL A 378 55.94 -12.76 11.26
CA VAL A 378 56.82 -13.10 10.13
C VAL A 378 57.86 -12.00 9.93
N CYS A 379 57.46 -10.74 9.97
CA CYS A 379 58.35 -9.59 9.80
C CYS A 379 59.46 -9.56 10.89
N PHE A 380 59.09 -9.69 12.18
CA PHE A 380 60.07 -9.65 13.28
C PHE A 380 60.83 -10.96 13.48
N ALA A 381 60.35 -12.07 12.95
CA ALA A 381 61.15 -13.28 12.83
C ALA A 381 62.26 -13.12 11.78
N ALA A 382 61.99 -12.40 10.67
CA ALA A 382 62.95 -12.11 9.63
C ALA A 382 63.92 -10.94 9.97
N MET A 383 63.45 -9.98 10.77
CA MET A 383 64.19 -8.78 11.19
C MET A 383 64.08 -8.61 12.71
N PRO A 384 64.79 -9.43 13.51
CA PRO A 384 64.69 -9.38 14.97
C PRO A 384 65.17 -8.03 15.53
N PRO A 385 64.45 -7.41 16.48
CA PRO A 385 64.85 -6.17 17.12
C PRO A 385 66.13 -6.37 17.97
N THR A 386 66.79 -5.27 18.32
CA THR A 386 67.97 -5.30 19.21
C THR A 386 67.55 -5.19 20.67
N ALA A 387 68.35 -5.79 21.56
CA ALA A 387 68.11 -5.69 23.00
C ALA A 387 68.20 -4.23 23.45
N ALA A 388 67.23 -3.80 24.21
CA ALA A 388 67.14 -2.45 24.82
C ALA A 388 67.58 -2.43 26.28
N ARG A 389 67.84 -3.61 26.91
CA ARG A 389 68.29 -3.81 28.27
C ARG A 389 69.45 -4.79 28.34
N ASP A 390 70.23 -4.74 29.41
CA ASP A 390 71.39 -5.60 29.59
C ASP A 390 71.02 -7.09 29.83
N ASP A 391 69.83 -7.38 30.31
CA ASP A 391 69.32 -8.74 30.52
C ASP A 391 67.88 -8.84 29.99
N PRO A 392 67.69 -8.98 28.70
CA PRO A 392 66.40 -9.07 28.06
C PRO A 392 65.82 -10.50 28.19
N PRO A 393 64.47 -10.65 28.34
CA PRO A 393 63.84 -11.96 28.24
C PRO A 393 64.08 -12.57 26.82
N PRO A 394 63.97 -13.89 26.67
CA PRO A 394 64.11 -14.51 25.35
C PRO A 394 63.19 -13.88 24.33
N PHE A 395 63.73 -13.51 23.17
CA PHE A 395 62.93 -12.90 22.09
C PHE A 395 61.94 -13.90 21.52
N SER A 396 60.68 -13.49 21.47
CA SER A 396 59.65 -14.21 20.77
C SER A 396 58.92 -13.26 19.82
N ALA A 397 59.08 -13.48 18.51
CA ALA A 397 58.47 -12.64 17.46
C ALA A 397 56.96 -12.57 17.61
N LEU A 398 56.28 -13.65 18.01
CA LEU A 398 54.86 -13.68 18.28
C LEU A 398 54.47 -12.83 19.49
N ALA A 399 55.20 -13.02 20.61
CA ALA A 399 54.92 -12.27 21.84
C ALA A 399 55.21 -10.76 21.66
N TYR A 400 56.28 -10.42 20.96
CA TYR A 400 56.59 -9.03 20.62
C TYR A 400 55.55 -8.37 19.74
N THR A 401 55.10 -9.06 18.68
CA THR A 401 54.01 -8.52 17.82
C THR A 401 52.71 -8.39 18.57
N LEU A 402 52.37 -9.32 19.47
CA LEU A 402 51.17 -9.28 20.29
C LEU A 402 51.22 -8.09 21.26
N ASP A 403 52.36 -7.83 21.86
CA ASP A 403 52.58 -6.71 22.78
C ASP A 403 52.42 -5.35 22.09
N LEU A 404 52.88 -5.23 20.84
CA LEU A 404 52.67 -4.04 20.01
C LEU A 404 51.22 -3.85 19.56
N LEU A 405 50.50 -4.94 19.29
CA LEU A 405 49.14 -4.89 18.72
C LEU A 405 48.07 -4.67 19.78
N LEU A 406 48.23 -5.20 20.98
CA LEU A 406 47.20 -5.16 22.03
C LEU A 406 47.60 -4.18 23.14
N PRO A 407 47.06 -2.94 23.11
CA PRO A 407 47.49 -1.87 24.04
C PRO A 407 47.14 -2.16 25.54
N VAL A 408 46.37 -3.20 25.78
CA VAL A 408 45.93 -3.58 27.14
C VAL A 408 46.76 -4.75 27.69
N VAL A 409 47.49 -5.43 26.84
CA VAL A 409 48.35 -6.58 27.21
C VAL A 409 49.79 -6.12 27.28
N ASN A 410 50.50 -6.39 28.36
CA ASN A 410 51.94 -6.13 28.50
C ASN A 410 52.63 -7.45 28.80
N LEU A 411 53.32 -7.99 27.80
CA LEU A 411 54.14 -9.22 27.90
C LEU A 411 55.61 -8.93 28.20
N GLY A 412 55.95 -7.64 28.33
CA GLY A 412 57.31 -7.19 28.63
C GLY A 412 58.28 -7.21 27.45
N GLN A 413 57.83 -7.59 26.26
CA GLN A 413 58.66 -7.66 25.07
C GLN A 413 58.88 -6.27 24.43
N GLU A 414 57.87 -5.42 24.39
CA GLU A 414 57.96 -4.06 23.80
C GLU A 414 59.01 -3.20 24.54
N THR A 415 59.10 -3.34 25.85
CA THR A 415 60.07 -2.56 26.69
C THR A 415 61.50 -3.16 26.73
N ALA A 416 61.63 -4.43 26.38
CA ALA A 416 62.91 -5.15 26.39
C ALA A 416 63.66 -5.15 25.06
N TRP A 417 62.94 -4.93 23.94
CA TRP A 417 63.45 -5.02 22.58
C TRP A 417 63.14 -3.75 21.81
N SER A 418 64.11 -3.19 21.11
CA SER A 418 63.97 -1.97 20.28
C SER A 418 64.11 -2.31 18.80
N PRO A 419 63.08 -1.98 17.99
CA PRO A 419 63.14 -2.21 16.55
C PRO A 419 64.02 -1.13 15.90
N TYR A 420 64.71 -1.48 14.81
CA TYR A 420 65.59 -0.57 14.07
C TYR A 420 65.27 -0.59 12.56
N GLY A 421 65.66 0.47 11.85
CA GLY A 421 65.47 0.58 10.42
C GLY A 421 64.01 0.39 9.96
N PRO A 422 63.76 -0.44 8.93
CA PRO A 422 62.38 -0.70 8.45
C PRO A 422 61.48 -1.32 9.51
N GLY A 423 62.04 -2.10 10.46
CA GLY A 423 61.27 -2.72 11.55
C GLY A 423 60.60 -1.70 12.47
N GLN A 424 61.22 -0.51 12.64
CA GLN A 424 60.67 0.56 13.45
C GLN A 424 59.39 1.13 12.84
N THR A 425 59.35 1.31 11.50
CA THR A 425 58.17 1.77 10.80
C THR A 425 57.02 0.76 10.89
N VAL A 426 57.34 -0.54 10.80
CA VAL A 426 56.36 -1.63 10.98
C VAL A 426 55.82 -1.63 12.41
N ALA A 427 56.69 -1.47 13.43
CA ALA A 427 56.26 -1.43 14.83
C ALA A 427 55.24 -0.28 15.09
N TYR A 428 55.57 0.93 14.64
CA TYR A 428 54.66 2.07 14.76
C TYR A 428 53.32 1.85 14.02
N GLY A 429 53.39 1.24 12.82
CA GLY A 429 52.20 0.86 12.07
C GLY A 429 51.29 -0.13 12.83
N LEU A 430 51.89 -1.13 13.47
CA LEU A 430 51.17 -2.13 14.25
C LEU A 430 50.54 -1.54 15.51
N ILE A 431 51.23 -0.65 16.21
CA ILE A 431 50.71 0.05 17.39
C ILE A 431 49.47 0.87 17.01
N VAL A 432 49.57 1.69 15.96
CA VAL A 432 48.44 2.52 15.51
C VAL A 432 47.26 1.66 15.04
N ALA A 433 47.52 0.62 14.25
CA ALA A 433 46.50 -0.29 13.79
C ALA A 433 45.83 -1.04 14.97
N GLY A 434 46.62 -1.49 15.94
CA GLY A 434 46.16 -2.15 17.16
C GLY A 434 45.20 -1.27 17.96
N TRP A 435 45.55 0.00 18.21
CA TRP A 435 44.68 0.98 18.90
C TRP A 435 43.37 1.19 18.16
N ILE A 436 43.42 1.35 16.83
CA ILE A 436 42.18 1.57 16.01
C ILE A 436 41.29 0.32 16.05
N LEU A 437 41.86 -0.87 15.88
CA LEU A 437 41.11 -2.11 15.84
C LEU A 437 40.58 -2.51 17.23
N ALA A 438 41.36 -2.35 18.30
CA ALA A 438 40.94 -2.64 19.66
C ALA A 438 39.78 -1.72 20.09
N THR A 439 39.87 -0.42 19.83
CA THR A 439 38.78 0.52 20.11
C THR A 439 37.52 0.19 19.31
N ALA A 440 37.66 -0.24 18.05
CA ALA A 440 36.54 -0.65 17.22
C ALA A 440 35.87 -1.93 17.73
N VAL A 441 36.64 -2.90 18.23
CA VAL A 441 36.09 -4.13 18.87
C VAL A 441 35.34 -3.78 20.15
N ILE A 442 35.93 -2.99 21.04
CA ILE A 442 35.30 -2.57 22.30
C ILE A 442 34.00 -1.82 22.01
N ALA A 443 34.01 -0.83 21.09
CA ALA A 443 32.81 -0.10 20.70
C ALA A 443 31.74 -1.01 20.06
N GLY A 444 32.14 -2.04 19.31
CA GLY A 444 31.24 -3.04 18.75
C GLY A 444 30.58 -3.91 19.80
N ILE A 445 31.34 -4.39 20.79
CA ILE A 445 30.84 -5.22 21.90
C ILE A 445 29.92 -4.40 22.80
N THR A 446 30.31 -3.18 23.16
CA THR A 446 29.51 -2.29 24.01
C THR A 446 28.14 -2.00 23.37
N ARG A 447 28.07 -1.80 22.04
CA ARG A 447 26.80 -1.64 21.33
C ARG A 447 25.93 -2.89 21.34
N GLN A 448 26.49 -4.07 21.51
CA GLN A 448 25.72 -5.31 21.64
C GLN A 448 25.18 -5.51 23.07
N LEU A 449 25.90 -5.04 24.09
CA LEU A 449 25.54 -5.21 25.50
C LEU A 449 24.60 -4.11 26.03
N VAL A 450 24.65 -2.90 25.50
CA VAL A 450 23.86 -1.72 25.95
C VAL A 450 22.53 -1.61 25.20
N ARG A 451 22.02 -2.67 24.61
CA ARG A 451 20.66 -2.67 24.02
C ARG A 451 19.65 -3.08 25.08
N PRO A 452 18.68 -2.17 25.44
CA PRO A 452 17.51 -2.55 26.19
C PRO A 452 16.61 -3.44 25.34
#